data_42fe914adc6aa1b13166fcc5c2e33484
#
_entry.id   42fe914adc6aa1b13166fcc5c2e33484
#
_cell.length_a   1.000
_cell.length_b   1.000
_cell.length_c   1.000
_cell.angle_alpha   90.00
_cell.angle_beta   90.00
_cell.angle_gamma   90.00
#
_symmetry.space_group_name_H-M   'P 1'
#
loop_
_entity.id
_entity.type
_entity.pdbx_description
1 polymer ?
#
loop_
_entity_poly.entity_id
_entity_poly.type
_entity_poly.pdbx_seq_one_letter_code
_entity_poly.pdbx_strand_id
1 'polypeptide(L)' 'MGRRRIGEIMVDEGFITEEQLEQALKDQKKGIERLGETVLRLGLITRIQRDEIVKIQMEEMAG' A
#
# COMPACT_ATOMS: atom_id res chain seq x y z
N MET A 1 0.11 -9.46 17.38
CA MET A 1 0.50 -8.06 17.40
C MET A 1 1.17 -7.69 16.11
N GLY A 2 1.12 -6.47 15.73
CA GLY A 2 1.96 -6.01 14.67
C GLY A 2 1.47 -6.25 13.28
N ARG A 3 0.18 -6.24 13.08
CA ARG A 3 -0.33 -6.16 11.71
C ARG A 3 0.06 -4.82 11.15
N ARG A 4 0.89 -4.85 10.14
CA ARG A 4 1.29 -3.62 9.48
C ARG A 4 0.13 -3.09 8.63
N ARG A 5 0.00 -1.79 8.57
CA ARG A 5 -0.94 -1.17 7.64
C ARG A 5 -0.37 -1.31 6.24
N ILE A 6 -1.24 -1.28 5.24
CA ILE A 6 -0.82 -1.47 3.86
C ILE A 6 0.27 -0.49 3.44
N GLY A 7 0.21 0.76 3.91
CA GLY A 7 1.24 1.75 3.62
C GLY A 7 2.59 1.37 4.20
N GLU A 8 2.60 0.83 5.41
CA GLU A 8 3.83 0.39 6.05
C GLU A 8 4.44 -0.80 5.31
N ILE A 9 3.60 -1.72 4.85
CA ILE A 9 4.06 -2.86 4.07
C ILE A 9 4.75 -2.39 2.80
N MET A 10 4.13 -1.43 2.10
CA MET A 10 4.70 -0.92 0.85
C MET A 10 6.06 -0.27 1.05
N VAL A 11 6.23 0.47 2.13
CA VAL A 11 7.51 1.11 2.43
C VAL A 11 8.54 0.07 2.87
N ASP A 12 8.14 -0.82 3.78
CA ASP A 12 9.04 -1.84 4.33
C ASP A 12 9.54 -2.80 3.26
N GLU A 13 8.68 -3.13 2.30
CA GLU A 13 9.05 -4.04 1.20
C GLU A 13 9.79 -3.32 0.07
N GLY A 14 9.96 -2.01 0.20
CA GLY A 14 10.72 -1.24 -0.77
C GLY A 14 9.97 -0.90 -2.05
N PHE A 15 8.65 -1.01 -2.06
CA PHE A 15 7.86 -0.68 -3.24
C PHE A 15 7.71 0.82 -3.43
N ILE A 16 7.63 1.57 -2.34
CA ILE A 16 7.54 3.03 -2.38
C ILE A 16 8.40 3.62 -1.25
N THR A 17 8.65 4.92 -1.33
CA THR A 17 9.34 5.63 -0.26
C THR A 17 8.31 6.22 0.71
N GLU A 18 8.78 6.68 1.86
CA GLU A 18 7.91 7.34 2.83
C GLU A 18 7.31 8.62 2.25
N GLU A 19 8.09 9.35 1.44
CA GLU A 19 7.59 10.56 0.79
C GLU A 19 6.47 10.23 -0.19
N GLN A 20 6.62 9.14 -0.94
CA GLN A 20 5.59 8.69 -1.87
C GLN A 20 4.35 8.25 -1.11
N LEU A 21 4.53 7.62 0.03
CA LEU A 21 3.40 7.23 0.88
C LEU A 21 2.63 8.47 1.35
N GLU A 22 3.34 9.50 1.81
CA GLU A 22 2.69 10.74 2.23
C GLU A 22 1.92 11.38 1.08
N GLN A 23 2.52 11.39 -0.10
CA GLN A 23 1.88 11.93 -1.29
C GLN A 23 0.58 11.18 -1.60
N ALA A 24 0.64 9.85 -1.53
CA ALA A 24 -0.51 9.01 -1.79
C ALA A 24 -1.62 9.25 -0.77
N LEU A 25 -1.26 9.43 0.50
CA LEU A 25 -2.24 9.70 1.54
C LEU A 25 -2.96 11.03 1.32
N LYS A 26 -2.24 12.02 0.79
CA LYS A 26 -2.85 13.32 0.46
C LYS A 26 -3.79 13.21 -0.74
N ASP A 27 -3.43 12.38 -1.71
CA ASP A 27 -4.21 12.20 -2.93
C ASP A 27 -5.36 11.20 -2.77
N GLN A 28 -5.33 10.39 -1.72
CA GLN A 28 -6.34 9.37 -1.51
C GLN A 28 -7.72 9.97 -1.35
N LYS A 29 -8.66 9.43 -2.12
CA LYS A 29 -10.07 9.81 -2.01
C LYS A 29 -10.70 8.99 -0.89
N LYS A 30 -10.63 9.52 0.31
CA LYS A 30 -11.12 8.82 1.51
C LYS A 30 -12.59 8.45 1.36
N GLY A 31 -12.89 7.20 1.74
CA GLY A 31 -14.24 6.67 1.63
C GLY A 31 -14.58 6.11 0.26
N ILE A 32 -13.74 6.35 -0.74
CA ILE A 32 -13.97 5.89 -2.12
C ILE A 32 -12.82 5.02 -2.62
N GLU A 33 -11.61 5.37 -2.23
CA GLU A 33 -10.41 4.74 -2.78
C GLU A 33 -9.54 4.17 -1.67
N ARG A 34 -9.08 2.93 -1.83
CA ARG A 34 -8.14 2.33 -0.90
C ARG A 34 -6.72 2.79 -1.25
N LEU A 35 -5.86 2.81 -0.26
CA LEU A 35 -4.49 3.29 -0.46
C LEU A 35 -3.73 2.52 -1.55
N GLY A 36 -3.90 1.19 -1.59
CA GLY A 36 -3.29 0.37 -2.64
C GLY A 36 -3.73 0.79 -4.03
N GLU A 37 -4.99 1.17 -4.19
CA GLU A 37 -5.51 1.65 -5.45
C GLU A 37 -4.98 3.04 -5.76
N THR A 38 -4.81 3.86 -4.73
CA THR A 38 -4.26 5.21 -4.90
C THR A 38 -2.85 5.15 -5.46
N VAL A 39 -1.97 4.35 -4.86
CA VAL A 39 -0.59 4.25 -5.32
C VAL A 39 -0.50 3.63 -6.71
N LEU A 40 -1.41 2.71 -7.04
CA LEU A 40 -1.48 2.15 -8.37
C LEU A 40 -1.90 3.22 -9.40
N ARG A 41 -2.92 4.00 -9.06
CA ARG A 41 -3.40 5.08 -9.92
C ARG A 41 -2.32 6.14 -10.16
N LEU A 42 -1.54 6.44 -9.12
CA LEU A 42 -0.45 7.41 -9.24
C LEU A 42 0.77 6.85 -9.96
N GLY A 43 0.76 5.57 -10.30
CA GLY A 43 1.86 4.95 -11.01
C GLY A 43 3.07 4.65 -10.14
N LEU A 44 2.89 4.62 -8.83
CA LEU A 44 3.99 4.34 -7.89
C LEU A 44 4.30 2.85 -7.80
N ILE A 45 3.31 2.01 -8.07
CA ILE A 45 3.47 0.55 -8.09
C ILE A 45 2.78 -0.02 -9.31
N THR A 46 3.15 -1.26 -9.64
CA THR A 46 2.49 -2.01 -10.71
C THR A 46 1.36 -2.88 -10.14
N ARG A 47 0.54 -3.44 -11.02
CA ARG A 47 -0.51 -4.38 -10.59
C ARG A 47 0.07 -5.61 -9.92
N ILE A 48 1.20 -6.08 -10.40
CA ILE A 48 1.88 -7.24 -9.82
C ILE A 48 2.31 -6.91 -8.39
N GLN A 49 2.88 -5.74 -8.18
CA GLN A 49 3.27 -5.29 -6.86
C GLN A 49 2.07 -5.11 -5.95
N ARG A 50 0.97 -4.60 -6.47
CA ARG A 50 -0.25 -4.47 -5.69
C ARG A 50 -0.77 -5.83 -5.23
N ASP A 51 -0.74 -6.82 -6.10
CA ASP A 51 -1.17 -8.17 -5.76
C ASP A 51 -0.27 -8.76 -4.68
N GLU A 52 1.03 -8.49 -4.76
CA GLU A 52 1.98 -8.93 -3.73
C GLU A 52 1.69 -8.29 -2.38
N ILE A 53 1.39 -7.01 -2.38
CA ILE A 53 1.06 -6.28 -1.15
C ILE A 53 -0.18 -6.87 -0.50
N VAL A 54 -1.21 -7.15 -1.28
CA VAL A 54 -2.45 -7.75 -0.78
C VAL A 54 -2.15 -9.13 -0.20
N LYS A 55 -1.31 -9.90 -0.87
CA LYS A 55 -0.92 -11.23 -0.41
C LYS A 55 -0.20 -11.16 0.94
N ILE A 56 0.76 -10.24 1.06
CA ILE A 56 1.49 -10.05 2.30
C ILE A 56 0.54 -9.64 3.42
N GLN A 57 -0.38 -8.73 3.13
CA GLN A 57 -1.35 -8.27 4.10
C GLN A 57 -2.23 -9.42 4.59
N MET A 58 -2.68 -10.26 3.67
CA MET A 58 -3.50 -11.41 4.02
C MET A 58 -2.72 -12.41 4.87
N GLU A 59 -1.46 -12.63 4.55
CA GLU A 59 -0.61 -13.53 5.34
C GLU A 59 -0.43 -13.00 6.76
N GLU A 60 -0.25 -11.71 6.92
CA GLU A 60 -0.10 -11.10 8.25
C GLU A 60 -1.41 -11.14 9.04
N MET A 61 -2.53 -11.05 8.36
CA MET A 61 -3.83 -11.13 9.01
C MET A 61 -4.17 -12.56 9.44
N ALA A 62 -3.66 -13.54 8.73
CA ALA A 62 -3.90 -14.96 9.03
C ALA A 62 -3.02 -15.46 10.16
N GLY A 63 -1.92 -14.79 10.43
CA GLY A 63 -0.94 -15.24 11.41
C GLY A 63 -1.23 -14.94 12.88
#